data_26ddfa439c3a931a5eb955972f4672a7
#
_entry.id   26ddfa439c3a931a5eb955972f4672a7
#
_cell.length_a   1.000
_cell.length_b   1.000
_cell.length_c   1.000
_cell.angle_alpha   90.00
_cell.angle_beta   90.00
_cell.angle_gamma   90.00
#
_symmetry.space_group_name_H-M   'P 1'
#
loop_
_entity.id
_entity.type
_entity.pdbx_description
1 polymer ?
#
loop_
_entity_poly.entity_id
_entity_poly.type
_entity_poly.pdbx_seq_one_letter_code
_entity_poly.pdbx_strand_id
1 'polypeptide(L)'
;MKFIQTLKNIWTIQELRQRLTITVLLVLVYRLGCYVVLPGINPNDLDALTSFTNRSGLMQLLDMFSGGAFSQASIFALGIMPYITASIVIQLAGMVLPSFQKMQREGESGRQKLNQYTRYLTVLILLVQGPAYLLNLRMQVINAGGTVEMGFWMTAFLTIVLAAGSMFIMWLGERITDRGIGNGISFIILVGIIARLPVALFYEFTSRLPGSTGSEGGLIMFIVEVILLFAVTVGAVLLVQGTRKVPVQYAKRIVGNKQYGGARQYIPLKVNAAGVMPIIFAQAIMFIPLTLAGFSAGEGHGFFATFTDINGFWYNFVYFLMIVAFTYFYTAITVRPTQMAEEMKRNNGFIPGVKPGKKTDEYLESILSRITLPGSLFLGIVAILPAFARLFGISQNFAQFFGGTSLLIMVGVVLDTLQQIESHLMMHHYDGLMKEGKIKGRTTGSAY
;
A
#
# COMPACT_ATOMS: atom_id res chain seq x y z
N MET A 1 3.90 27.14 14.44
CA MET A 1 5.37 27.36 14.51
C MET A 1 6.16 26.03 14.47
N LYS A 2 5.77 24.96 15.17
CA LYS A 2 6.53 23.68 15.14
C LYS A 2 6.70 23.06 13.73
N PHE A 3 5.66 23.05 12.89
CA PHE A 3 5.69 22.46 11.55
C PHE A 3 6.74 23.13 10.63
N ILE A 4 6.80 24.46 10.62
CA ILE A 4 7.77 25.21 9.81
C ILE A 4 9.21 24.96 10.29
N GLN A 5 9.41 24.85 11.62
CA GLN A 5 10.71 24.50 12.19
C GLN A 5 11.13 23.07 11.81
N THR A 6 10.19 22.11 11.84
CA THR A 6 10.46 20.73 11.41
C THR A 6 10.85 20.68 9.94
N LEU A 7 10.15 21.39 9.04
CA LEU A 7 10.50 21.49 7.62
C LEU A 7 11.89 22.12 7.41
N LYS A 8 12.22 23.19 8.17
CA LYS A 8 13.53 23.81 8.11
C LYS A 8 14.64 22.85 8.57
N ASN A 9 14.39 22.09 9.64
CA ASN A 9 15.33 21.09 10.15
C ASN A 9 15.55 19.95 9.14
N ILE A 10 14.49 19.47 8.49
CA ILE A 10 14.57 18.46 7.41
C ILE A 10 15.50 18.94 6.29
N TRP A 11 15.38 20.21 5.89
CA TRP A 11 16.18 20.78 4.79
C TRP A 11 17.64 21.04 5.18
N THR A 12 17.90 21.23 6.46
CA THR A 12 19.26 21.51 7.00
C THR A 12 20.13 20.24 7.02
N ILE A 13 19.53 19.05 7.15
CA ILE A 13 20.26 17.78 7.18
C ILE A 13 20.57 17.34 5.75
N GLN A 14 21.85 17.34 5.38
CA GLN A 14 22.31 17.06 4.02
C GLN A 14 21.88 15.67 3.52
N GLU A 15 21.99 14.63 4.35
CA GLU A 15 21.60 13.26 4.00
C GLU A 15 20.11 13.15 3.70
N LEU A 16 19.27 13.70 4.57
CA LEU A 16 17.82 13.67 4.43
C LEU A 16 17.36 14.47 3.20
N ARG A 17 17.99 15.63 2.96
CA ARG A 17 17.76 16.44 1.77
C ARG A 17 18.09 15.68 0.48
N GLN A 18 19.24 14.98 0.44
CA GLN A 18 19.62 14.19 -0.73
C GLN A 18 18.60 13.05 -0.99
N ARG A 19 18.20 12.32 0.04
CA ARG A 19 17.20 11.24 -0.07
C ARG A 19 15.85 11.78 -0.57
N LEU A 20 15.37 12.90 -0.02
CA LEU A 20 14.14 13.55 -0.48
C LEU A 20 14.24 14.02 -1.94
N THR A 21 15.35 14.66 -2.32
CA THR A 21 15.56 15.13 -3.69
C THR A 21 15.55 13.97 -4.69
N ILE A 22 16.23 12.86 -4.36
CA ILE A 22 16.22 11.64 -5.19
C ILE A 22 14.79 11.10 -5.33
N THR A 23 14.05 11.01 -4.23
CA THR A 23 12.66 10.52 -4.24
C THR A 23 11.78 11.37 -5.15
N VAL A 24 11.82 12.69 -4.99
CA VAL A 24 11.03 13.62 -5.82
C VAL A 24 11.41 13.53 -7.29
N LEU A 25 12.71 13.45 -7.61
CA LEU A 25 13.19 13.33 -8.98
C LEU A 25 12.72 12.02 -9.64
N LEU A 26 12.83 10.87 -8.95
CA LEU A 26 12.38 9.59 -9.47
C LEU A 26 10.85 9.54 -9.65
N VAL A 27 10.10 10.16 -8.74
CA VAL A 27 8.65 10.33 -8.86
C VAL A 27 8.29 11.19 -10.08
N LEU A 28 9.03 12.26 -10.34
CA LEU A 28 8.82 13.10 -11.51
C LEU A 28 9.03 12.30 -12.80
N VAL A 29 10.09 11.48 -12.88
CA VAL A 29 10.32 10.57 -14.02
C VAL A 29 9.14 9.60 -14.21
N TYR A 30 8.64 9.01 -13.12
CA TYR A 30 7.46 8.16 -13.18
C TYR A 30 6.24 8.90 -13.74
N ARG A 31 5.98 10.12 -13.24
CA ARG A 31 4.82 10.92 -13.70
C ARG A 31 4.93 11.30 -15.18
N LEU A 32 6.11 11.71 -15.64
CA LEU A 32 6.34 12.01 -17.05
C LEU A 32 6.07 10.78 -17.93
N GLY A 33 6.52 9.61 -17.52
CA GLY A 33 6.29 8.36 -18.27
C GLY A 33 4.81 7.94 -18.35
N CYS A 34 3.98 8.33 -17.39
CA CYS A 34 2.53 8.08 -17.44
C CYS A 34 1.82 8.81 -18.60
N TYR A 35 2.41 9.87 -19.14
CA TYR A 35 1.87 10.65 -20.26
C TYR A 35 2.42 10.21 -21.63
N VAL A 36 3.38 9.29 -21.67
CA VAL A 36 3.93 8.77 -22.92
C VAL A 36 3.02 7.68 -23.46
N VAL A 37 2.24 8.00 -24.49
CA VAL A 37 1.27 7.09 -25.11
C VAL A 37 1.98 5.98 -25.89
N LEU A 38 1.39 4.80 -25.93
CA LEU A 38 1.88 3.67 -26.72
C LEU A 38 1.92 4.01 -28.20
N PRO A 39 2.98 3.61 -28.93
CA PRO A 39 3.08 3.86 -30.36
C PRO A 39 1.95 3.15 -31.13
N GLY A 40 1.35 3.87 -32.10
CA GLY A 40 0.24 3.35 -32.91
C GLY A 40 -1.16 3.59 -32.36
N ILE A 41 -1.30 4.31 -31.26
CA ILE A 41 -2.59 4.74 -30.70
C ILE A 41 -2.73 6.26 -30.92
N ASN A 42 -3.85 6.68 -31.50
CA ASN A 42 -4.12 8.10 -31.70
C ASN A 42 -4.56 8.76 -30.37
N PRO A 43 -3.97 9.90 -29.99
CA PRO A 43 -4.39 10.61 -28.80
C PRO A 43 -5.87 11.03 -28.77
N ASN A 44 -6.49 11.23 -29.94
CA ASN A 44 -7.89 11.61 -30.06
C ASN A 44 -8.86 10.49 -29.63
N ASP A 45 -8.44 9.23 -29.66
CA ASP A 45 -9.24 8.08 -29.24
C ASP A 45 -9.21 7.88 -27.71
N LEU A 46 -8.36 8.64 -27.00
CA LEU A 46 -8.19 8.52 -25.54
C LEU A 46 -9.40 9.01 -24.75
N ASP A 47 -10.16 9.97 -25.26
CA ASP A 47 -11.38 10.45 -24.60
C ASP A 47 -12.45 9.35 -24.51
N ALA A 48 -12.51 8.49 -25.50
CA ALA A 48 -13.38 7.31 -25.49
C ALA A 48 -12.93 6.29 -24.44
N LEU A 49 -11.61 6.06 -24.31
CA LEU A 49 -11.01 5.18 -23.30
C LEU A 49 -11.29 5.70 -21.89
N THR A 50 -11.13 6.99 -21.63
CA THR A 50 -11.40 7.58 -20.32
C THR A 50 -12.87 7.47 -19.94
N SER A 51 -13.78 7.66 -20.88
CA SER A 51 -15.21 7.52 -20.63
C SER A 51 -15.62 6.08 -20.32
N PHE A 52 -15.01 5.10 -20.99
CA PHE A 52 -15.25 3.67 -20.74
C PHE A 52 -14.64 3.22 -19.40
N THR A 53 -13.41 3.62 -19.13
CA THR A 53 -12.72 3.32 -17.85
C THR A 53 -13.54 3.83 -16.67
N ASN A 54 -14.15 5.00 -16.78
CA ASN A 54 -15.00 5.56 -15.73
C ASN A 54 -16.33 4.79 -15.55
N ARG A 55 -16.80 4.05 -16.55
CA ARG A 55 -18.00 3.20 -16.44
C ARG A 55 -17.72 1.82 -15.85
N SER A 56 -16.51 1.31 -16.00
CA SER A 56 -16.12 -0.02 -15.55
C SER A 56 -15.34 0.09 -14.24
N GLY A 57 -15.95 -0.29 -13.12
CA GLY A 57 -15.34 -0.13 -11.79
C GLY A 57 -13.96 -0.82 -11.67
N LEU A 58 -13.76 -1.98 -12.33
CA LEU A 58 -12.47 -2.68 -12.36
C LEU A 58 -11.39 -1.86 -13.07
N MET A 59 -11.70 -1.36 -14.28
CA MET A 59 -10.75 -0.58 -15.07
C MET A 59 -10.36 0.70 -14.34
N GLN A 60 -11.32 1.27 -13.60
CA GLN A 60 -11.09 2.45 -12.78
C GLN A 60 -10.13 2.19 -11.61
N LEU A 61 -10.21 1.02 -10.96
CA LEU A 61 -9.25 0.64 -9.92
C LEU A 61 -7.85 0.51 -10.51
N LEU A 62 -7.69 -0.16 -11.67
CA LEU A 62 -6.41 -0.26 -12.38
C LEU A 62 -5.85 1.11 -12.74
N ASP A 63 -6.71 1.98 -13.26
CA ASP A 63 -6.34 3.33 -13.65
C ASP A 63 -5.89 4.18 -12.45
N MET A 64 -6.54 4.00 -11.29
CA MET A 64 -6.14 4.68 -10.07
C MET A 64 -4.77 4.22 -9.56
N PHE A 65 -4.48 2.91 -9.56
CA PHE A 65 -3.18 2.38 -9.15
C PHE A 65 -2.06 2.74 -10.14
N SER A 66 -2.37 2.85 -11.42
CA SER A 66 -1.41 3.30 -12.44
C SER A 66 -1.27 4.82 -12.50
N GLY A 67 -2.04 5.58 -11.69
CA GLY A 67 -2.02 7.04 -11.67
C GLY A 67 -2.53 7.70 -12.94
N GLY A 68 -3.45 7.03 -13.66
CA GLY A 68 -4.01 7.50 -14.91
C GLY A 68 -3.35 6.96 -16.16
N ALA A 69 -2.27 6.19 -16.03
CA ALA A 69 -1.53 5.64 -17.14
C ALA A 69 -2.35 4.60 -17.96
N PHE A 70 -3.27 3.89 -17.27
CA PHE A 70 -4.13 2.90 -17.89
C PHE A 70 -5.12 3.52 -18.88
N SER A 71 -5.84 4.58 -18.48
CA SER A 71 -6.81 5.30 -19.30
C SER A 71 -6.16 6.09 -20.44
N GLN A 72 -4.89 6.47 -20.28
CA GLN A 72 -4.11 7.17 -21.31
C GLN A 72 -3.37 6.23 -22.25
N ALA A 73 -3.59 4.92 -22.17
CA ALA A 73 -2.87 3.91 -22.95
C ALA A 73 -1.36 4.17 -23.00
N SER A 74 -0.77 4.50 -21.86
CA SER A 74 0.65 4.85 -21.79
C SER A 74 1.54 3.62 -21.73
N ILE A 75 2.86 3.83 -21.91
CA ILE A 75 3.88 2.78 -21.72
C ILE A 75 3.79 2.18 -20.30
N PHE A 76 3.31 2.94 -19.33
CA PHE A 76 3.14 2.52 -17.95
C PHE A 76 1.71 2.05 -17.60
N ALA A 77 0.91 1.71 -18.61
CA ALA A 77 -0.50 1.36 -18.42
C ALA A 77 -0.74 0.23 -17.42
N LEU A 78 0.07 -0.83 -17.43
CA LEU A 78 -0.02 -1.94 -16.48
C LEU A 78 0.51 -1.57 -15.08
N GLY A 79 1.25 -0.47 -14.97
CA GLY A 79 1.76 0.04 -13.70
C GLY A 79 2.61 -0.97 -12.94
N ILE A 80 2.46 -0.97 -11.61
CA ILE A 80 3.18 -1.84 -10.68
C ILE A 80 2.38 -3.10 -10.29
N MET A 81 1.12 -3.24 -10.75
CA MET A 81 0.23 -4.33 -10.37
C MET A 81 0.79 -5.73 -10.66
N PRO A 82 1.41 -6.02 -11.82
CA PRO A 82 1.99 -7.33 -12.10
C PRO A 82 3.08 -7.72 -11.10
N TYR A 83 3.89 -6.74 -10.65
CA TYR A 83 4.91 -6.97 -9.63
C TYR A 83 4.29 -7.25 -8.25
N ILE A 84 3.24 -6.51 -7.86
CA ILE A 84 2.53 -6.76 -6.60
C ILE A 84 1.98 -8.18 -6.58
N THR A 85 1.31 -8.60 -7.66
CA THR A 85 0.77 -9.96 -7.80
C THR A 85 1.88 -11.00 -7.69
N ALA A 86 3.00 -10.81 -8.39
CA ALA A 86 4.15 -11.71 -8.31
C ALA A 86 4.73 -11.78 -6.89
N SER A 87 4.89 -10.64 -6.22
CA SER A 87 5.39 -10.56 -4.85
C SER A 87 4.49 -11.31 -3.87
N ILE A 88 3.17 -11.17 -4.03
CA ILE A 88 2.18 -11.90 -3.24
C ILE A 88 2.32 -13.40 -3.43
N VAL A 89 2.39 -13.87 -4.67
CA VAL A 89 2.53 -15.30 -4.98
C VAL A 89 3.81 -15.88 -4.36
N ILE A 90 4.93 -15.17 -4.46
CA ILE A 90 6.20 -15.59 -3.85
C ILE A 90 6.14 -15.59 -2.33
N GLN A 91 5.49 -14.62 -1.70
CA GLN A 91 5.28 -14.59 -0.25
C GLN A 91 4.41 -15.76 0.21
N LEU A 92 3.32 -16.06 -0.49
CA LEU A 92 2.47 -17.22 -0.20
C LEU A 92 3.22 -18.54 -0.42
N ALA A 93 4.00 -18.65 -1.50
CA ALA A 93 4.88 -19.80 -1.75
C ALA A 93 5.91 -19.98 -0.63
N GLY A 94 6.43 -18.90 -0.07
CA GLY A 94 7.32 -18.91 1.09
C GLY A 94 6.71 -19.49 2.37
N MET A 95 5.39 -19.58 2.44
CA MET A 95 4.68 -20.20 3.58
C MET A 95 4.33 -21.67 3.36
N VAL A 96 3.99 -22.01 2.12
CA VAL A 96 3.51 -23.37 1.76
C VAL A 96 4.68 -24.26 1.38
N LEU A 97 5.68 -23.74 0.65
CA LEU A 97 6.76 -24.53 0.09
C LEU A 97 8.01 -24.52 0.98
N PRO A 98 8.47 -25.71 1.47
CA PRO A 98 9.64 -25.79 2.36
C PRO A 98 10.93 -25.19 1.75
N SER A 99 11.07 -25.25 0.42
CA SER A 99 12.22 -24.68 -0.30
C SER A 99 12.29 -23.17 -0.15
N PHE A 100 11.16 -22.47 -0.28
CA PHE A 100 11.07 -21.02 -0.10
C PHE A 100 11.20 -20.61 1.36
N GLN A 101 10.71 -21.43 2.30
CA GLN A 101 10.91 -21.21 3.73
C GLN A 101 12.39 -21.24 4.11
N LYS A 102 13.17 -22.16 3.54
CA LYS A 102 14.62 -22.22 3.75
C LYS A 102 15.30 -20.95 3.26
N MET A 103 14.95 -20.49 2.05
CA MET A 103 15.48 -19.23 1.49
C MET A 103 15.15 -18.02 2.38
N GLN A 104 13.95 -17.95 2.96
CA GLN A 104 13.60 -16.87 3.90
C GLN A 104 14.45 -16.88 5.18
N ARG A 105 14.94 -18.04 5.61
CA ARG A 105 15.79 -18.19 6.79
C ARG A 105 17.27 -17.96 6.51
N GLU A 106 17.70 -18.00 5.24
CA GLU A 106 19.09 -17.77 4.80
C GLU A 106 19.54 -16.30 4.91
N GLY A 107 18.66 -15.39 5.35
CA GLY A 107 18.99 -13.97 5.54
C GLY A 107 19.05 -13.20 4.23
N GLU A 108 20.07 -12.34 4.06
CA GLU A 108 20.18 -11.42 2.92
C GLU A 108 20.34 -12.14 1.57
N SER A 109 21.13 -13.22 1.53
CA SER A 109 21.30 -14.03 0.31
C SER A 109 19.99 -14.67 -0.15
N GLY A 110 19.19 -15.18 0.79
CA GLY A 110 17.89 -15.76 0.50
C GLY A 110 16.88 -14.72 0.01
N ARG A 111 16.88 -13.52 0.59
CA ARG A 111 16.06 -12.39 0.14
C ARG A 111 16.37 -11.98 -1.29
N GLN A 112 17.64 -11.91 -1.66
CA GLN A 112 18.04 -11.59 -3.04
C GLN A 112 17.53 -12.63 -4.04
N LYS A 113 17.60 -13.93 -3.71
CA LYS A 113 17.03 -15.01 -4.55
C LYS A 113 15.51 -14.87 -4.67
N LEU A 114 14.81 -14.61 -3.58
CA LEU A 114 13.35 -14.41 -3.60
C LEU A 114 12.96 -13.20 -4.47
N ASN A 115 13.71 -12.11 -4.39
CA ASN A 115 13.50 -10.94 -5.25
C ASN A 115 13.72 -11.27 -6.74
N GLN A 116 14.73 -12.10 -7.07
CA GLN A 116 14.93 -12.56 -8.44
C GLN A 116 13.76 -13.41 -8.94
N TYR A 117 13.25 -14.36 -8.15
CA TYR A 117 12.06 -15.13 -8.51
C TYR A 117 10.83 -14.24 -8.70
N THR A 118 10.66 -13.23 -7.86
CA THR A 118 9.59 -12.25 -8.01
C THR A 118 9.70 -11.50 -9.35
N ARG A 119 10.90 -11.09 -9.78
CA ARG A 119 11.13 -10.43 -11.07
C ARG A 119 10.82 -11.36 -12.25
N TYR A 120 11.26 -12.62 -12.22
CA TYR A 120 10.94 -13.59 -13.27
C TYR A 120 9.43 -13.84 -13.38
N LEU A 121 8.77 -14.02 -12.24
CA LEU A 121 7.33 -14.20 -12.22
C LEU A 121 6.59 -12.94 -12.71
N THR A 122 7.08 -11.75 -12.39
CA THR A 122 6.54 -10.48 -12.91
C THR A 122 6.58 -10.43 -14.44
N VAL A 123 7.71 -10.81 -15.04
CA VAL A 123 7.84 -10.86 -16.51
C VAL A 123 6.85 -11.85 -17.11
N LEU A 124 6.70 -13.03 -16.50
CA LEU A 124 5.76 -14.03 -16.97
C LEU A 124 4.30 -13.52 -16.91
N ILE A 125 3.93 -12.88 -15.81
CA ILE A 125 2.60 -12.27 -15.65
C ILE A 125 2.38 -11.17 -16.69
N LEU A 126 3.38 -10.33 -16.97
CA LEU A 126 3.32 -9.26 -17.96
C LEU A 126 3.11 -9.80 -19.38
N LEU A 127 3.75 -10.92 -19.74
CA LEU A 127 3.55 -11.57 -21.03
C LEU A 127 2.13 -12.10 -21.22
N VAL A 128 1.42 -12.43 -20.15
CA VAL A 128 0.01 -12.86 -20.20
C VAL A 128 -0.94 -11.65 -20.16
N GLN A 129 -0.68 -10.69 -19.26
CA GLN A 129 -1.56 -9.53 -19.09
C GLN A 129 -1.42 -8.49 -20.20
N GLY A 130 -0.24 -8.36 -20.83
CA GLY A 130 0.01 -7.40 -21.90
C GLY A 130 -0.93 -7.59 -23.09
N PRO A 131 -0.96 -8.78 -23.71
CA PRO A 131 -1.90 -9.06 -24.79
C PRO A 131 -3.37 -8.90 -24.41
N ALA A 132 -3.73 -9.33 -23.19
CA ALA A 132 -5.11 -9.17 -22.68
C ALA A 132 -5.52 -7.68 -22.57
N TYR A 133 -4.62 -6.83 -22.09
CA TYR A 133 -4.81 -5.38 -22.06
C TYR A 133 -4.97 -4.79 -23.47
N LEU A 134 -4.10 -5.16 -24.40
CA LEU A 134 -4.12 -4.67 -25.78
C LEU A 134 -5.39 -5.11 -26.53
N LEU A 135 -5.87 -6.33 -26.31
CA LEU A 135 -7.14 -6.80 -26.86
C LEU A 135 -8.32 -5.98 -26.33
N ASN A 136 -8.32 -5.72 -25.04
CA ASN A 136 -9.35 -4.90 -24.39
C ASN A 136 -9.33 -3.46 -24.93
N LEU A 137 -8.15 -2.87 -25.06
CA LEU A 137 -7.95 -1.55 -25.63
C LEU A 137 -8.42 -1.47 -27.09
N ARG A 138 -8.09 -2.48 -27.90
CA ARG A 138 -8.57 -2.58 -29.27
C ARG A 138 -10.09 -2.60 -29.36
N MET A 139 -10.75 -3.42 -28.53
CA MET A 139 -12.22 -3.49 -28.49
C MET A 139 -12.84 -2.16 -28.11
N GLN A 140 -12.26 -1.42 -27.18
CA GLN A 140 -12.74 -0.12 -26.73
C GLN A 140 -12.60 0.94 -27.83
N VAL A 141 -11.47 0.99 -28.53
CA VAL A 141 -11.23 1.94 -29.62
C VAL A 141 -12.16 1.66 -30.80
N ILE A 142 -12.37 0.39 -31.17
CA ILE A 142 -13.31 0.00 -32.21
C ILE A 142 -14.76 0.41 -31.86
N ASN A 143 -15.19 0.18 -30.61
CA ASN A 143 -16.52 0.59 -30.13
C ASN A 143 -16.71 2.12 -30.12
N ALA A 144 -15.63 2.88 -30.04
CA ALA A 144 -15.61 4.33 -30.13
C ALA A 144 -15.58 4.87 -31.57
N GLY A 145 -15.54 3.98 -32.58
CA GLY A 145 -15.45 4.35 -34.00
C GLY A 145 -14.02 4.62 -34.51
N GLY A 146 -13.02 4.36 -33.69
CA GLY A 146 -11.61 4.45 -34.08
C GLY A 146 -11.15 3.17 -34.83
N THR A 147 -10.12 3.29 -35.64
CA THR A 147 -9.50 2.17 -36.32
C THR A 147 -8.08 1.94 -35.77
N VAL A 148 -7.89 0.81 -35.12
CA VAL A 148 -6.56 0.38 -34.65
C VAL A 148 -6.24 -0.94 -35.30
N GLU A 149 -5.31 -0.91 -36.26
CA GLU A 149 -4.79 -2.13 -36.90
C GLU A 149 -3.74 -2.77 -35.99
N MET A 150 -4.18 -3.71 -35.15
CA MET A 150 -3.27 -4.52 -34.32
C MET A 150 -3.10 -5.89 -34.93
N GLY A 151 -2.12 -6.03 -35.81
CA GLY A 151 -1.66 -7.33 -36.28
C GLY A 151 -0.87 -8.06 -35.16
N PHE A 152 -0.64 -9.38 -35.37
CA PHE A 152 0.09 -10.21 -34.39
C PHE A 152 1.46 -9.61 -34.02
N TRP A 153 2.24 -9.15 -34.96
CA TRP A 153 3.56 -8.55 -34.72
C TRP A 153 3.48 -7.24 -33.95
N MET A 154 2.48 -6.41 -34.21
CA MET A 154 2.27 -5.17 -33.50
C MET A 154 1.86 -5.44 -32.02
N THR A 155 0.98 -6.41 -31.81
CA THR A 155 0.59 -6.83 -30.46
C THR A 155 1.79 -7.37 -29.67
N ALA A 156 2.63 -8.20 -30.30
CA ALA A 156 3.85 -8.71 -29.69
C ALA A 156 4.83 -7.57 -29.32
N PHE A 157 5.05 -6.63 -30.24
CA PHE A 157 5.89 -5.46 -29.99
C PHE A 157 5.37 -4.60 -28.85
N LEU A 158 4.08 -4.25 -28.84
CA LEU A 158 3.46 -3.45 -27.78
C LEU A 158 3.49 -4.17 -26.43
N THR A 159 3.35 -5.50 -26.41
CA THR A 159 3.49 -6.30 -25.18
C THR A 159 4.90 -6.18 -24.60
N ILE A 160 5.93 -6.21 -25.43
CA ILE A 160 7.32 -6.02 -24.98
C ILE A 160 7.52 -4.59 -24.43
N VAL A 161 6.95 -3.59 -25.10
CA VAL A 161 7.02 -2.19 -24.62
C VAL A 161 6.34 -2.03 -23.25
N LEU A 162 5.15 -2.60 -23.08
CA LEU A 162 4.43 -2.60 -21.79
C LEU A 162 5.22 -3.33 -20.70
N ALA A 163 5.81 -4.48 -21.03
CA ALA A 163 6.63 -5.23 -20.10
C ALA A 163 7.87 -4.42 -19.68
N ALA A 164 8.55 -3.78 -20.62
CA ALA A 164 9.69 -2.90 -20.34
C ALA A 164 9.28 -1.72 -19.45
N GLY A 165 8.14 -1.10 -19.73
CA GLY A 165 7.59 0.00 -18.91
C GLY A 165 7.32 -0.42 -17.47
N SER A 166 6.64 -1.55 -17.26
CA SER A 166 6.35 -2.07 -15.91
C SER A 166 7.61 -2.48 -15.15
N MET A 167 8.58 -3.10 -15.83
CA MET A 167 9.89 -3.42 -15.24
C MET A 167 10.67 -2.16 -14.87
N PHE A 168 10.56 -1.10 -15.65
CA PHE A 168 11.16 0.19 -15.32
C PHE A 168 10.52 0.83 -14.09
N ILE A 169 9.19 0.78 -13.94
CA ILE A 169 8.50 1.26 -12.72
C ILE A 169 8.97 0.47 -11.50
N MET A 170 9.08 -0.87 -11.62
CA MET A 170 9.59 -1.71 -10.55
C MET A 170 11.01 -1.27 -10.15
N TRP A 171 11.90 -1.05 -11.12
CA TRP A 171 13.25 -0.56 -10.86
C TRP A 171 13.25 0.82 -10.20
N LEU A 172 12.36 1.74 -10.62
CA LEU A 172 12.19 3.03 -9.94
C LEU A 172 11.79 2.84 -8.47
N GLY A 173 10.84 1.95 -8.19
CA GLY A 173 10.40 1.63 -6.83
C GLY A 173 11.54 1.09 -5.96
N GLU A 174 12.34 0.17 -6.50
CA GLU A 174 13.53 -0.35 -5.81
C GLU A 174 14.56 0.76 -5.54
N ARG A 175 14.79 1.65 -6.51
CA ARG A 175 15.71 2.80 -6.34
C ARG A 175 15.24 3.80 -5.29
N ILE A 176 13.94 4.05 -5.22
CA ILE A 176 13.38 4.90 -4.14
C ILE A 176 13.59 4.22 -2.78
N THR A 177 13.38 2.91 -2.69
CA THR A 177 13.60 2.16 -1.44
C THR A 177 15.07 2.18 -0.99
N ASP A 178 16.01 2.02 -1.94
CA ASP A 178 17.45 1.93 -1.62
C ASP A 178 18.07 3.30 -1.28
N ARG A 179 17.72 4.34 -2.06
CA ARG A 179 18.38 5.65 -2.00
C ARG A 179 17.47 6.80 -1.58
N GLY A 180 16.16 6.56 -1.53
CA GLY A 180 15.16 7.54 -1.13
C GLY A 180 14.69 7.37 0.30
N ILE A 181 13.42 7.68 0.52
CA ILE A 181 12.73 7.56 1.81
C ILE A 181 11.50 6.68 1.64
N GLY A 182 11.28 5.78 2.57
CA GLY A 182 10.10 4.91 2.60
C GLY A 182 10.23 3.69 1.69
N ASN A 183 9.12 2.95 1.58
CA ASN A 183 8.99 1.86 0.62
C ASN A 183 8.63 2.47 -0.75
N GLY A 184 9.57 2.44 -1.70
CA GLY A 184 9.41 3.08 -3.01
C GLY A 184 8.23 2.57 -3.83
N ILE A 185 7.91 1.27 -3.72
CA ILE A 185 6.77 0.66 -4.41
C ILE A 185 5.46 1.27 -3.89
N SER A 186 5.31 1.29 -2.58
CA SER A 186 4.14 1.89 -1.92
C SER A 186 4.05 3.40 -2.20
N PHE A 187 5.20 4.07 -2.30
CA PHE A 187 5.26 5.49 -2.62
C PHE A 187 4.82 5.80 -4.05
N ILE A 188 5.17 4.96 -5.03
CA ILE A 188 4.69 5.10 -6.42
C ILE A 188 3.17 4.93 -6.48
N ILE A 189 2.61 3.96 -5.76
CA ILE A 189 1.15 3.77 -5.67
C ILE A 189 0.48 5.00 -5.04
N LEU A 190 1.04 5.49 -3.94
CA LEU A 190 0.57 6.72 -3.27
C LEU A 190 0.49 7.90 -4.22
N VAL A 191 1.56 8.14 -5.00
CA VAL A 191 1.62 9.23 -5.98
C VAL A 191 0.57 9.04 -7.08
N GLY A 192 0.34 7.81 -7.52
CA GLY A 192 -0.72 7.47 -8.47
C GLY A 192 -2.11 7.86 -7.94
N ILE A 193 -2.41 7.48 -6.71
CA ILE A 193 -3.68 7.77 -6.04
C ILE A 193 -3.87 9.29 -5.85
N ILE A 194 -2.88 9.97 -5.27
CA ILE A 194 -2.95 11.42 -5.00
C ILE A 194 -3.14 12.21 -6.29
N ALA A 195 -2.54 11.80 -7.39
CA ALA A 195 -2.64 12.51 -8.66
C ALA A 195 -4.08 12.53 -9.23
N ARG A 196 -4.91 11.55 -8.89
CA ARG A 196 -6.32 11.48 -9.31
C ARG A 196 -7.27 12.25 -8.39
N LEU A 197 -6.90 12.47 -7.14
CA LEU A 197 -7.75 13.12 -6.15
C LEU A 197 -8.22 14.53 -6.56
N PRO A 198 -7.35 15.45 -7.04
CA PRO A 198 -7.78 16.80 -7.43
C PRO A 198 -8.80 16.77 -8.58
N VAL A 199 -8.60 15.89 -9.56
CA VAL A 199 -9.48 15.74 -10.71
C VAL A 199 -10.84 15.20 -10.29
N ALA A 200 -10.87 14.18 -9.42
CA ALA A 200 -12.10 13.60 -8.90
C ALA A 200 -12.89 14.62 -8.05
N LEU A 201 -12.20 15.38 -7.21
CA LEU A 201 -12.80 16.43 -6.38
C LEU A 201 -13.36 17.57 -7.22
N PHE A 202 -12.64 18.01 -8.26
CA PHE A 202 -13.12 19.04 -9.17
C PHE A 202 -14.35 18.56 -9.97
N TYR A 203 -14.32 17.30 -10.43
CA TYR A 203 -15.47 16.71 -11.15
C TYR A 203 -16.71 16.64 -10.25
N GLU A 204 -16.55 16.19 -8.98
CA GLU A 204 -17.67 16.15 -8.02
C GLU A 204 -18.21 17.55 -7.75
N PHE A 205 -17.34 18.53 -7.52
CA PHE A 205 -17.73 19.92 -7.33
C PHE A 205 -18.55 20.46 -8.51
N THR A 206 -18.07 20.24 -9.75
CA THR A 206 -18.79 20.72 -10.96
C THR A 206 -20.11 20.00 -11.20
N SER A 207 -20.21 18.72 -10.84
CA SER A 207 -21.45 17.94 -10.95
C SER A 207 -22.55 18.39 -9.97
N ARG A 208 -22.14 19.02 -8.85
CA ARG A 208 -23.07 19.53 -7.81
C ARG A 208 -23.47 21.00 -8.00
N LEU A 209 -22.94 21.68 -9.03
CA LEU A 209 -23.34 23.07 -9.33
C LEU A 209 -24.76 23.14 -9.90
N PRO A 210 -25.56 24.19 -9.55
CA PRO A 210 -26.88 24.39 -10.09
C PRO A 210 -26.84 24.54 -11.63
N GLY A 211 -27.57 23.67 -12.32
CA GLY A 211 -27.61 23.65 -13.80
C GLY A 211 -26.90 22.46 -14.47
N SER A 212 -26.23 21.62 -13.73
CA SER A 212 -25.73 20.35 -14.25
C SER A 212 -26.80 19.26 -14.16
N THR A 213 -26.86 18.38 -15.17
CA THR A 213 -27.87 17.31 -15.33
C THR A 213 -27.84 16.20 -14.27
N GLY A 214 -27.10 16.39 -13.18
CA GLY A 214 -26.93 15.38 -12.12
C GLY A 214 -27.02 15.92 -10.69
N SER A 215 -27.54 17.13 -10.47
CA SER A 215 -27.49 17.78 -9.16
C SER A 215 -28.59 17.32 -8.20
N GLU A 216 -28.50 16.06 -7.71
CA GLU A 216 -29.23 15.69 -6.50
C GLU A 216 -28.46 16.23 -5.27
N GLY A 217 -29.08 17.19 -4.55
CA GLY A 217 -28.55 17.71 -3.27
C GLY A 217 -27.69 18.97 -3.29
N GLY A 218 -27.27 19.46 -4.46
CA GLY A 218 -26.56 20.75 -4.58
C GLY A 218 -25.25 20.87 -3.79
N LEU A 219 -24.78 22.09 -3.60
CA LEU A 219 -23.50 22.43 -2.95
C LEU A 219 -23.43 21.99 -1.48
N ILE A 220 -24.57 21.89 -0.80
CA ILE A 220 -24.66 21.43 0.60
C ILE A 220 -24.22 19.97 0.69
N MET A 221 -24.66 19.12 -0.26
CA MET A 221 -24.25 17.71 -0.29
C MET A 221 -22.73 17.56 -0.47
N PHE A 222 -22.13 18.37 -1.35
CA PHE A 222 -20.67 18.38 -1.54
C PHE A 222 -19.91 18.70 -0.22
N ILE A 223 -20.40 19.67 0.57
CA ILE A 223 -19.78 19.99 1.86
C ILE A 223 -19.88 18.81 2.82
N VAL A 224 -21.03 18.14 2.87
CA VAL A 224 -21.24 16.94 3.71
C VAL A 224 -20.29 15.81 3.27
N GLU A 225 -20.13 15.60 1.96
CA GLU A 225 -19.19 14.62 1.41
C GLU A 225 -17.74 14.90 1.84
N VAL A 226 -17.26 16.13 1.74
CA VAL A 226 -15.91 16.52 2.16
C VAL A 226 -15.71 16.33 3.67
N ILE A 227 -16.71 16.69 4.50
CA ILE A 227 -16.64 16.45 5.96
C ILE A 227 -16.57 14.96 6.26
N LEU A 228 -17.37 14.15 5.58
CA LEU A 228 -17.40 12.70 5.75
C LEU A 228 -16.06 12.07 5.32
N LEU A 229 -15.50 12.50 4.17
CA LEU A 229 -14.18 12.09 3.72
C LEU A 229 -13.12 12.37 4.79
N PHE A 230 -13.14 13.58 5.36
CA PHE A 230 -12.22 13.95 6.43
C PHE A 230 -12.40 13.07 7.68
N ALA A 231 -13.64 12.81 8.08
CA ALA A 231 -13.94 11.95 9.24
C ALA A 231 -13.43 10.51 9.04
N VAL A 232 -13.63 9.94 7.85
CA VAL A 232 -13.13 8.59 7.51
C VAL A 232 -11.60 8.56 7.49
N THR A 233 -10.97 9.60 6.94
CA THR A 233 -9.50 9.72 6.94
C THR A 233 -8.94 9.79 8.37
N VAL A 234 -9.55 10.57 9.26
CA VAL A 234 -9.17 10.63 10.68
C VAL A 234 -9.35 9.26 11.34
N GLY A 235 -10.46 8.56 11.08
CA GLY A 235 -10.68 7.21 11.57
C GLY A 235 -9.60 6.22 11.11
N ALA A 236 -9.21 6.28 9.84
CA ALA A 236 -8.14 5.45 9.28
C ALA A 236 -6.77 5.76 9.92
N VAL A 237 -6.45 7.05 10.15
CA VAL A 237 -5.21 7.46 10.85
C VAL A 237 -5.19 6.91 12.28
N LEU A 238 -6.30 7.05 13.02
CA LEU A 238 -6.41 6.53 14.40
C LEU A 238 -6.22 5.01 14.46
N LEU A 239 -6.75 4.27 13.47
CA LEU A 239 -6.56 2.83 13.39
C LEU A 239 -5.08 2.47 13.16
N VAL A 240 -4.43 3.11 12.19
CA VAL A 240 -3.03 2.81 11.83
C VAL A 240 -2.08 3.18 12.96
N GLN A 241 -2.34 4.26 13.68
CA GLN A 241 -1.55 4.69 14.84
C GLN A 241 -1.90 3.96 16.13
N GLY A 242 -3.04 3.27 16.18
CA GLY A 242 -3.53 2.56 17.35
C GLY A 242 -2.53 1.53 17.86
N THR A 243 -2.10 1.68 19.15
CA THR A 243 -1.16 0.74 19.78
C THR A 243 -1.63 0.31 21.17
N ARG A 244 -1.53 -0.99 21.45
CA ARG A 244 -1.71 -1.53 22.79
C ARG A 244 -0.35 -1.62 23.49
N LYS A 245 -0.18 -0.89 24.58
CA LYS A 245 1.05 -0.90 25.38
C LYS A 245 1.02 -2.05 26.39
N VAL A 246 1.91 -3.04 26.23
CA VAL A 246 2.06 -4.16 27.18
C VAL A 246 3.20 -3.82 28.14
N PRO A 247 2.95 -3.77 29.47
CA PRO A 247 3.99 -3.45 30.45
C PRO A 247 4.99 -4.61 30.56
N VAL A 248 6.26 -4.30 30.47
CA VAL A 248 7.37 -5.23 30.69
C VAL A 248 8.30 -4.66 31.75
N GLN A 249 8.71 -5.50 32.67
CA GLN A 249 9.66 -5.14 33.72
C GLN A 249 10.97 -5.92 33.52
N TYR A 250 12.06 -5.19 33.48
CA TYR A 250 13.40 -5.79 33.42
C TYR A 250 13.97 -5.94 34.83
N ALA A 251 14.70 -7.04 35.05
CA ALA A 251 15.35 -7.27 36.33
C ALA A 251 16.35 -6.16 36.65
N LYS A 252 16.39 -5.74 37.91
CA LYS A 252 17.37 -4.77 38.39
C LYS A 252 18.76 -5.41 38.35
N ARG A 253 19.71 -4.74 37.75
CA ARG A 253 21.12 -5.13 37.77
C ARG A 253 21.86 -4.24 38.75
N ILE A 254 22.50 -4.84 39.75
CA ILE A 254 23.32 -4.12 40.71
C ILE A 254 24.78 -4.29 40.26
N VAL A 255 25.45 -3.18 39.91
CA VAL A 255 26.86 -3.14 39.56
C VAL A 255 27.54 -2.19 40.59
N GLY A 256 28.26 -2.81 41.56
CA GLY A 256 28.79 -2.07 42.68
C GLY A 256 27.67 -1.44 43.56
N ASN A 257 27.82 -0.20 43.95
CA ASN A 257 26.83 0.53 44.79
C ASN A 257 25.71 1.20 44.00
N LYS A 258 25.60 0.98 42.68
CA LYS A 258 24.60 1.60 41.82
C LYS A 258 23.63 0.56 41.24
N GLN A 259 22.33 0.82 41.40
CA GLN A 259 21.27 0.03 40.79
C GLN A 259 21.03 0.53 39.33
N TYR A 260 21.14 -0.36 38.37
CA TYR A 260 20.78 -0.12 36.97
C TYR A 260 19.58 -0.99 36.61
N GLY A 261 18.61 -0.41 35.90
CA GLY A 261 17.40 -1.11 35.46
C GLY A 261 16.24 -1.03 36.46
N GLY A 262 15.21 -1.82 36.23
CA GLY A 262 13.97 -1.81 37.05
C GLY A 262 12.92 -0.81 36.61
N ALA A 263 13.18 -0.03 35.55
CA ALA A 263 12.15 0.82 34.95
C ALA A 263 11.11 -0.04 34.20
N ARG A 264 9.85 0.28 34.37
CA ARG A 264 8.77 -0.31 33.56
C ARG A 264 8.91 0.22 32.13
N GLN A 265 9.07 -0.68 31.19
CA GLN A 265 9.01 -0.38 29.76
C GLN A 265 7.71 -0.93 29.18
N TYR A 266 7.30 -0.39 28.05
CA TYR A 266 6.09 -0.83 27.36
C TYR A 266 6.45 -1.32 25.97
N ILE A 267 5.96 -2.51 25.60
CA ILE A 267 6.02 -2.99 24.25
C ILE A 267 4.78 -2.49 23.51
N PRO A 268 4.92 -1.64 22.49
CA PRO A 268 3.78 -1.19 21.70
C PRO A 268 3.38 -2.26 20.69
N LEU A 269 2.23 -2.91 20.90
CA LEU A 269 1.62 -3.80 19.90
C LEU A 269 0.67 -2.98 19.04
N LYS A 270 0.94 -2.87 17.74
CA LYS A 270 0.07 -2.14 16.81
C LYS A 270 -1.25 -2.88 16.63
N VAL A 271 -2.38 -2.18 16.63
CA VAL A 271 -3.71 -2.73 16.35
C VAL A 271 -3.77 -3.27 14.92
N ASN A 272 -3.18 -2.53 13.99
CA ASN A 272 -2.96 -2.96 12.61
C ASN A 272 -1.48 -3.29 12.40
N ALA A 273 -1.03 -4.42 12.92
CA ALA A 273 0.34 -4.89 12.73
C ALA A 273 0.62 -5.35 11.30
N ALA A 274 -0.43 -5.78 10.59
CA ALA A 274 -0.37 -6.22 9.20
C ALA A 274 -0.24 -5.05 8.20
N GLY A 275 -0.49 -3.80 8.62
CA GLY A 275 -0.44 -2.63 7.74
C GLY A 275 -1.50 -2.67 6.64
N VAL A 276 -1.11 -2.31 5.45
CA VAL A 276 -1.99 -2.24 4.25
C VAL A 276 -1.99 -3.54 3.45
N MET A 277 -1.04 -4.45 3.74
CA MET A 277 -0.84 -5.68 2.97
C MET A 277 -2.09 -6.56 2.85
N PRO A 278 -2.88 -6.83 3.90
CA PRO A 278 -4.07 -7.69 3.79
C PRO A 278 -5.07 -7.21 2.73
N ILE A 279 -5.22 -5.90 2.58
CA ILE A 279 -6.14 -5.29 1.63
C ILE A 279 -5.65 -5.48 0.20
N ILE A 280 -4.34 -5.29 -0.02
CA ILE A 280 -3.71 -5.50 -1.33
C ILE A 280 -3.82 -6.97 -1.73
N PHE A 281 -3.62 -7.91 -0.78
CA PHE A 281 -3.79 -9.34 -1.01
C PHE A 281 -5.23 -9.71 -1.37
N ALA A 282 -6.20 -9.25 -0.58
CA ALA A 282 -7.61 -9.48 -0.85
C ALA A 282 -8.00 -8.98 -2.24
N GLN A 283 -7.54 -7.78 -2.61
CA GLN A 283 -7.81 -7.19 -3.92
C GLN A 283 -7.16 -7.98 -5.05
N ALA A 284 -5.91 -8.40 -4.90
CA ALA A 284 -5.22 -9.18 -5.92
C ALA A 284 -5.92 -10.54 -6.18
N ILE A 285 -6.44 -11.18 -5.14
CA ILE A 285 -7.21 -12.43 -5.30
C ILE A 285 -8.57 -12.16 -5.93
N MET A 286 -9.25 -11.06 -5.56
CA MET A 286 -10.51 -10.68 -6.19
C MET A 286 -10.37 -10.33 -7.68
N PHE A 287 -9.15 -10.04 -8.13
CA PHE A 287 -8.85 -9.85 -9.55
C PHE A 287 -8.95 -11.13 -10.37
N ILE A 288 -8.71 -12.30 -9.77
CA ILE A 288 -8.73 -13.60 -10.48
C ILE A 288 -10.14 -13.94 -11.01
N PRO A 289 -11.22 -13.94 -10.19
CA PRO A 289 -12.58 -14.16 -10.70
C PRO A 289 -13.00 -13.16 -11.78
N LEU A 290 -12.58 -11.90 -11.62
CA LEU A 290 -12.88 -10.82 -12.57
C LEU A 290 -12.22 -11.04 -13.94
N THR A 291 -10.95 -11.46 -13.96
CA THR A 291 -10.25 -11.79 -15.22
C THR A 291 -10.87 -13.01 -15.89
N LEU A 292 -11.24 -14.04 -15.12
CA LEU A 292 -11.94 -15.23 -15.63
C LEU A 292 -13.31 -14.91 -16.21
N ALA A 293 -14.07 -14.01 -15.55
CA ALA A 293 -15.34 -13.52 -16.06
C ALA A 293 -15.19 -12.76 -17.40
N GLY A 294 -14.10 -12.01 -17.57
CA GLY A 294 -13.77 -11.32 -18.84
C GLY A 294 -13.49 -12.27 -19.99
N PHE A 295 -12.94 -13.45 -19.75
CA PHE A 295 -12.75 -14.50 -20.77
C PHE A 295 -14.03 -15.29 -21.08
N SER A 296 -14.98 -15.32 -20.15
CA SER A 296 -16.27 -16.05 -20.27
C SER A 296 -17.38 -15.22 -20.94
N ALA A 297 -17.08 -14.10 -21.57
CA ALA A 297 -18.03 -13.09 -22.08
C ALA A 297 -18.99 -13.55 -23.22
N GLY A 298 -19.17 -14.85 -23.43
CA GLY A 298 -20.09 -15.42 -24.41
C GLY A 298 -21.44 -15.91 -23.87
N GLU A 299 -21.58 -16.26 -22.58
CA GLU A 299 -22.82 -16.76 -21.98
C GLU A 299 -23.04 -16.17 -20.58
N GLY A 300 -23.72 -15.06 -20.55
CA GLY A 300 -23.78 -14.11 -19.44
C GLY A 300 -24.72 -14.44 -18.30
N HIS A 301 -24.72 -15.62 -17.69
CA HIS A 301 -25.46 -15.87 -16.43
C HIS A 301 -24.74 -16.88 -15.50
N GLY A 302 -23.41 -16.89 -15.47
CA GLY A 302 -22.64 -17.75 -14.58
C GLY A 302 -22.40 -17.08 -13.21
N PHE A 303 -22.04 -17.89 -12.21
CA PHE A 303 -21.62 -17.46 -10.87
C PHE A 303 -20.58 -16.34 -10.88
N PHE A 304 -19.66 -16.33 -11.85
CA PHE A 304 -18.64 -15.29 -12.00
C PHE A 304 -19.18 -13.92 -12.44
N ALA A 305 -20.32 -13.88 -13.13
CA ALA A 305 -20.92 -12.59 -13.54
C ALA A 305 -21.36 -11.75 -12.34
N THR A 306 -21.75 -12.40 -11.23
CA THR A 306 -22.12 -11.73 -9.98
C THR A 306 -20.94 -10.99 -9.34
N PHE A 307 -19.69 -11.40 -9.60
CA PHE A 307 -18.48 -10.75 -9.11
C PHE A 307 -17.96 -9.65 -10.03
N THR A 308 -18.56 -9.47 -11.21
CA THR A 308 -18.15 -8.42 -12.15
C THR A 308 -18.57 -7.03 -11.67
N ASP A 309 -19.65 -6.96 -10.90
CA ASP A 309 -20.12 -5.70 -10.32
C ASP A 309 -19.39 -5.44 -8.98
N ILE A 310 -18.38 -4.55 -9.00
CA ILE A 310 -17.61 -4.14 -7.82
C ILE A 310 -18.48 -3.49 -6.75
N ASN A 311 -19.62 -2.90 -7.13
CA ASN A 311 -20.54 -2.28 -6.18
C ASN A 311 -21.59 -3.27 -5.67
N GLY A 312 -21.65 -4.47 -6.24
CA GLY A 312 -22.58 -5.51 -5.86
C GLY A 312 -22.36 -6.01 -4.42
N PHE A 313 -23.45 -6.44 -3.79
CA PHE A 313 -23.41 -6.95 -2.42
C PHE A 313 -22.46 -8.15 -2.27
N TRP A 314 -22.50 -9.12 -3.18
CA TRP A 314 -21.70 -10.33 -3.11
C TRP A 314 -20.21 -10.09 -3.25
N TYR A 315 -19.82 -9.15 -4.15
CA TYR A 315 -18.43 -8.74 -4.30
C TYR A 315 -17.90 -8.15 -3.00
N ASN A 316 -18.62 -7.16 -2.43
CA ASN A 316 -18.20 -6.47 -1.21
C ASN A 316 -18.21 -7.40 0.02
N PHE A 317 -19.16 -8.34 0.11
CA PHE A 317 -19.21 -9.30 1.19
C PHE A 317 -18.02 -10.27 1.18
N VAL A 318 -17.70 -10.85 0.01
CA VAL A 318 -16.54 -11.74 -0.12
C VAL A 318 -15.24 -10.96 0.09
N TYR A 319 -15.16 -9.74 -0.43
CA TYR A 319 -14.01 -8.86 -0.25
C TYR A 319 -13.76 -8.54 1.23
N PHE A 320 -14.82 -8.22 1.97
CA PHE A 320 -14.75 -8.01 3.42
C PHE A 320 -14.23 -9.26 4.16
N LEU A 321 -14.79 -10.43 3.87
CA LEU A 321 -14.34 -11.70 4.47
C LEU A 321 -12.87 -11.98 4.18
N MET A 322 -12.44 -11.75 2.94
CA MET A 322 -11.05 -11.92 2.54
C MET A 322 -10.11 -10.98 3.30
N ILE A 323 -10.49 -9.71 3.47
CA ILE A 323 -9.68 -8.75 4.25
C ILE A 323 -9.55 -9.22 5.69
N VAL A 324 -10.63 -9.65 6.33
CA VAL A 324 -10.59 -10.16 7.70
C VAL A 324 -9.67 -11.39 7.79
N ALA A 325 -9.84 -12.36 6.90
CA ALA A 325 -9.03 -13.58 6.87
C ALA A 325 -7.54 -13.25 6.67
N PHE A 326 -7.21 -12.41 5.68
CA PHE A 326 -5.82 -12.01 5.43
C PHE A 326 -5.22 -11.15 6.53
N THR A 327 -6.01 -10.35 7.23
CA THR A 327 -5.51 -9.57 8.37
C THR A 327 -5.06 -10.50 9.49
N TYR A 328 -5.85 -11.51 9.83
CA TYR A 328 -5.44 -12.53 10.81
C TYR A 328 -4.21 -13.29 10.35
N PHE A 329 -4.25 -13.77 9.13
CA PHE A 329 -3.16 -14.53 8.52
C PHE A 329 -1.85 -13.74 8.50
N TYR A 330 -1.88 -12.49 8.03
CA TYR A 330 -0.68 -11.67 7.93
C TYR A 330 -0.17 -11.21 9.30
N THR A 331 -1.06 -10.94 10.24
CA THR A 331 -0.67 -10.61 11.62
C THR A 331 0.06 -11.78 12.28
N ALA A 332 -0.40 -13.00 12.10
CA ALA A 332 0.24 -14.20 12.63
C ALA A 332 1.66 -14.43 12.08
N ILE A 333 1.93 -13.98 10.85
CA ILE A 333 3.25 -14.10 10.22
C ILE A 333 4.18 -12.98 10.64
N THR A 334 3.67 -11.75 10.69
CA THR A 334 4.48 -10.55 10.94
C THR A 334 4.86 -10.46 12.41
N VAL A 335 3.95 -10.75 13.31
CA VAL A 335 4.20 -10.72 14.74
C VAL A 335 4.36 -12.16 15.23
N ARG A 336 5.55 -12.48 15.69
CA ARG A 336 5.90 -13.82 16.22
C ARG A 336 5.99 -13.76 17.74
N PRO A 337 4.93 -14.10 18.48
CA PRO A 337 4.90 -14.02 19.94
C PRO A 337 6.01 -14.87 20.61
N THR A 338 6.29 -16.04 20.04
CA THR A 338 7.36 -16.96 20.50
C THR A 338 8.73 -16.29 20.51
N GLN A 339 9.11 -15.62 19.41
CA GLN A 339 10.40 -14.91 19.35
C GLN A 339 10.46 -13.76 20.34
N MET A 340 9.36 -12.98 20.46
CA MET A 340 9.27 -11.90 21.44
C MET A 340 9.39 -12.41 22.88
N ALA A 341 8.77 -13.53 23.21
CA ALA A 341 8.86 -14.14 24.54
C ALA A 341 10.28 -14.66 24.84
N GLU A 342 10.97 -15.23 23.84
CA GLU A 342 12.36 -15.68 23.98
C GLU A 342 13.32 -14.52 24.13
N GLU A 343 13.18 -13.44 23.35
CA GLU A 343 14.00 -12.24 23.46
C GLU A 343 13.81 -11.56 24.83
N MET A 344 12.57 -11.48 25.32
CA MET A 344 12.30 -10.98 26.68
C MET A 344 13.00 -11.85 27.71
N LYS A 345 12.93 -13.17 27.59
CA LYS A 345 13.59 -14.10 28.52
C LYS A 345 15.12 -13.94 28.48
N ARG A 346 15.73 -13.79 27.31
CA ARG A 346 17.18 -13.53 27.16
C ARG A 346 17.63 -12.23 27.82
N ASN A 347 16.78 -11.20 27.74
CA ASN A 347 17.06 -9.90 28.32
C ASN A 347 16.61 -9.77 29.78
N ASN A 348 16.26 -10.88 30.44
CA ASN A 348 15.73 -10.91 31.82
C ASN A 348 14.50 -10.00 32.02
N GLY A 349 13.70 -9.84 30.96
CA GLY A 349 12.41 -9.12 31.00
C GLY A 349 11.27 -10.08 31.32
N PHE A 350 10.30 -9.61 32.06
CA PHE A 350 9.07 -10.36 32.34
C PHE A 350 7.86 -9.45 32.36
N ILE A 351 6.70 -10.01 32.06
CA ILE A 351 5.42 -9.33 32.19
C ILE A 351 4.91 -9.53 33.61
N PRO A 352 4.58 -8.48 34.36
CA PRO A 352 4.04 -8.62 35.71
C PRO A 352 2.80 -9.53 35.71
N GLY A 353 2.84 -10.58 36.55
CA GLY A 353 1.75 -11.55 36.68
C GLY A 353 1.79 -12.74 35.70
N VAL A 354 2.76 -12.80 34.78
CA VAL A 354 2.91 -13.90 33.80
C VAL A 354 4.27 -14.57 33.96
N LYS A 355 4.31 -15.91 34.03
CA LYS A 355 5.58 -16.64 34.09
C LYS A 355 6.37 -16.50 32.79
N PRO A 356 7.70 -16.21 32.85
CA PRO A 356 8.54 -16.09 31.66
C PRO A 356 8.56 -17.40 30.84
N GLY A 357 8.61 -17.27 29.51
CA GLY A 357 8.66 -18.39 28.58
C GLY A 357 7.31 -18.69 27.94
N LYS A 358 6.87 -19.95 27.93
CA LYS A 358 5.66 -20.40 27.19
C LYS A 358 4.37 -19.66 27.60
N LYS A 359 4.20 -19.35 28.88
CA LYS A 359 3.04 -18.59 29.34
C LYS A 359 3.05 -17.12 28.89
N THR A 360 4.22 -16.54 28.66
CA THR A 360 4.34 -15.20 28.08
C THR A 360 3.96 -15.22 26.59
N ASP A 361 4.33 -16.28 25.88
CA ASP A 361 3.93 -16.52 24.50
C ASP A 361 2.41 -16.61 24.36
N GLU A 362 1.76 -17.50 25.13
CA GLU A 362 0.30 -17.68 25.17
C GLU A 362 -0.43 -16.35 25.51
N TYR A 363 0.12 -15.57 26.43
CA TYR A 363 -0.43 -14.27 26.82
C TYR A 363 -0.36 -13.25 25.69
N LEU A 364 0.80 -13.14 25.02
CA LEU A 364 1.00 -12.23 23.88
C LEU A 364 0.12 -12.63 22.71
N GLU A 365 0.00 -13.93 22.41
CA GLU A 365 -0.88 -14.46 21.37
C GLU A 365 -2.35 -14.13 21.65
N SER A 366 -2.81 -14.30 22.89
CA SER A 366 -4.16 -13.92 23.30
C SER A 366 -4.42 -12.41 23.13
N ILE A 367 -3.47 -11.55 23.47
CA ILE A 367 -3.61 -10.10 23.28
C ILE A 367 -3.68 -9.79 21.78
N LEU A 368 -2.77 -10.35 20.98
CA LEU A 368 -2.72 -10.11 19.54
C LEU A 368 -4.03 -10.53 18.86
N SER A 369 -4.54 -11.72 19.17
CA SER A 369 -5.81 -12.19 18.62
C SER A 369 -6.98 -11.24 18.95
N ARG A 370 -7.05 -10.77 20.19
CA ARG A 370 -8.10 -9.84 20.64
C ARG A 370 -7.98 -8.43 20.01
N ILE A 371 -6.77 -7.97 19.71
CA ILE A 371 -6.54 -6.66 19.09
C ILE A 371 -6.77 -6.74 17.58
N THR A 372 -6.40 -7.86 16.95
CA THR A 372 -6.56 -8.06 15.51
C THR A 372 -8.03 -8.09 15.08
N LEU A 373 -8.94 -8.61 15.92
CA LEU A 373 -10.36 -8.67 15.59
C LEU A 373 -10.98 -7.28 15.29
N PRO A 374 -10.97 -6.31 16.21
CA PRO A 374 -11.51 -4.98 15.92
C PRO A 374 -10.74 -4.27 14.81
N GLY A 375 -9.42 -4.49 14.70
CA GLY A 375 -8.60 -3.96 13.62
C GLY A 375 -9.03 -4.48 12.25
N SER A 376 -9.24 -5.79 12.11
CA SER A 376 -9.66 -6.43 10.85
C SER A 376 -11.09 -6.03 10.44
N LEU A 377 -12.01 -5.96 11.40
CA LEU A 377 -13.38 -5.50 11.15
C LEU A 377 -13.40 -4.06 10.65
N PHE A 378 -12.65 -3.18 11.30
CA PHE A 378 -12.58 -1.78 10.88
C PHE A 378 -11.94 -1.62 9.49
N LEU A 379 -10.85 -2.36 9.22
CA LEU A 379 -10.22 -2.38 7.89
C LEU A 379 -11.22 -2.85 6.82
N GLY A 380 -11.97 -3.91 7.10
CA GLY A 380 -12.99 -4.42 6.21
C GLY A 380 -14.12 -3.39 5.95
N ILE A 381 -14.60 -2.73 7.00
CA ILE A 381 -15.64 -1.69 6.87
C ILE A 381 -15.12 -0.53 6.00
N VAL A 382 -13.91 -0.02 6.28
CA VAL A 382 -13.32 1.07 5.49
C VAL A 382 -13.12 0.64 4.03
N ALA A 383 -12.78 -0.62 3.79
CA ALA A 383 -12.58 -1.13 2.43
C ALA A 383 -13.86 -1.18 1.59
N ILE A 384 -15.02 -1.39 2.20
CA ILE A 384 -16.32 -1.43 1.50
C ILE A 384 -17.06 -0.09 1.49
N LEU A 385 -16.55 0.94 2.19
CA LEU A 385 -17.16 2.28 2.22
C LEU A 385 -17.41 2.89 0.83
N PRO A 386 -16.55 2.73 -0.19
CA PRO A 386 -16.82 3.24 -1.54
C PRO A 386 -18.14 2.74 -2.13
N ALA A 387 -18.50 1.47 -1.87
CA ALA A 387 -19.77 0.92 -2.34
C ALA A 387 -20.98 1.60 -1.65
N PHE A 388 -20.86 1.87 -0.34
CA PHE A 388 -21.89 2.64 0.38
C PHE A 388 -21.97 4.10 -0.09
N ALA A 389 -20.81 4.76 -0.32
CA ALA A 389 -20.76 6.13 -0.81
C ALA A 389 -21.53 6.30 -2.13
N ARG A 390 -21.47 5.30 -3.01
CA ARG A 390 -22.24 5.29 -4.26
C ARG A 390 -23.75 5.22 -4.06
N LEU A 391 -24.23 4.51 -3.03
CA LEU A 391 -25.66 4.46 -2.70
C LEU A 391 -26.21 5.84 -2.32
N PHE A 392 -25.36 6.73 -1.81
CA PHE A 392 -25.69 8.12 -1.51
C PHE A 392 -25.56 9.08 -2.71
N GLY A 393 -25.37 8.55 -3.93
CA GLY A 393 -25.30 9.36 -5.14
C GLY A 393 -23.96 10.07 -5.38
N ILE A 394 -22.88 9.66 -4.70
CA ILE A 394 -21.53 10.17 -4.93
C ILE A 394 -20.99 9.58 -6.24
N SER A 395 -20.30 10.40 -7.06
CA SER A 395 -19.70 9.92 -8.30
C SER A 395 -18.70 8.80 -8.05
N GLN A 396 -18.60 7.86 -8.98
CA GLN A 396 -17.73 6.68 -8.84
C GLN A 396 -16.27 7.06 -8.63
N ASN A 397 -15.80 8.09 -9.31
CA ASN A 397 -14.42 8.56 -9.20
C ASN A 397 -14.11 9.10 -7.80
N PHE A 398 -15.02 9.82 -7.19
CA PHE A 398 -14.84 10.41 -5.88
C PHE A 398 -15.12 9.40 -4.76
N ALA A 399 -16.10 8.51 -4.95
CA ALA A 399 -16.45 7.47 -3.98
C ALA A 399 -15.24 6.57 -3.60
N GLN A 400 -14.32 6.31 -4.52
CA GLN A 400 -13.13 5.49 -4.26
C GLN A 400 -12.16 6.12 -3.24
N PHE A 401 -12.23 7.44 -3.04
CA PHE A 401 -11.43 8.13 -2.02
C PHE A 401 -12.06 8.09 -0.63
N PHE A 402 -13.33 7.73 -0.51
CA PHE A 402 -14.00 7.58 0.81
C PHE A 402 -13.55 6.36 1.60
N GLY A 403 -12.79 5.48 0.99
CA GLY A 403 -12.35 4.26 1.64
C GLY A 403 -11.62 3.36 0.67
N GLY A 404 -11.83 2.07 0.86
CA GLY A 404 -11.20 1.07 0.02
C GLY A 404 -9.69 1.03 0.21
N THR A 405 -9.04 0.44 -0.78
CA THR A 405 -7.58 0.30 -0.79
C THR A 405 -6.86 1.64 -0.90
N SER A 406 -7.42 2.59 -1.65
CA SER A 406 -6.77 3.88 -1.94
C SER A 406 -6.54 4.72 -0.69
N LEU A 407 -7.57 4.93 0.12
CA LEU A 407 -7.46 5.73 1.34
C LEU A 407 -6.52 5.06 2.35
N LEU A 408 -6.65 3.74 2.53
CA LEU A 408 -5.82 3.01 3.50
C LEU A 408 -4.35 2.95 3.07
N ILE A 409 -4.07 2.78 1.77
CA ILE A 409 -2.70 2.86 1.24
C ILE A 409 -2.15 4.28 1.43
N MET A 410 -2.95 5.30 1.09
CA MET A 410 -2.54 6.69 1.25
C MET A 410 -2.15 7.01 2.70
N VAL A 411 -3.02 6.68 3.66
CA VAL A 411 -2.76 6.90 5.10
C VAL A 411 -1.58 6.08 5.59
N GLY A 412 -1.53 4.79 5.25
CA GLY A 412 -0.46 3.89 5.69
C GLY A 412 0.92 4.32 5.21
N VAL A 413 1.05 4.61 3.91
CA VAL A 413 2.33 5.01 3.31
C VAL A 413 2.79 6.37 3.82
N VAL A 414 1.88 7.35 3.96
CA VAL A 414 2.22 8.67 4.52
C VAL A 414 2.72 8.53 5.96
N LEU A 415 2.04 7.76 6.79
CA LEU A 415 2.45 7.56 8.18
C LEU A 415 3.78 6.81 8.30
N ASP A 416 4.00 5.75 7.50
CA ASP A 416 5.27 5.03 7.48
C ASP A 416 6.43 5.93 7.02
N THR A 417 6.18 6.77 6.02
CA THR A 417 7.18 7.73 5.53
C THR A 417 7.51 8.78 6.59
N LEU A 418 6.50 9.32 7.28
CA LEU A 418 6.68 10.27 8.38
C LEU A 418 7.47 9.64 9.54
N GLN A 419 7.16 8.41 9.94
CA GLN A 419 7.91 7.70 10.98
C GLN A 419 9.37 7.50 10.62
N GLN A 420 9.69 7.22 9.35
CA GLN A 420 11.07 7.11 8.89
C GLN A 420 11.79 8.45 8.92
N ILE A 421 11.14 9.54 8.49
CA ILE A 421 11.70 10.90 8.57
C ILE A 421 11.98 11.27 10.03
N GLU A 422 11.04 11.02 10.93
CA GLU A 422 11.21 11.29 12.37
C GLU A 422 12.36 10.47 12.96
N SER A 423 12.49 9.21 12.59
CA SER A 423 13.59 8.34 13.03
C SER A 423 14.95 8.88 12.58
N HIS A 424 15.09 9.32 11.33
CA HIS A 424 16.31 9.93 10.83
C HIS A 424 16.62 11.26 11.53
N LEU A 425 15.61 12.10 11.81
CA LEU A 425 15.76 13.33 12.55
C LEU A 425 16.27 13.09 13.99
N MET A 426 15.69 12.08 14.67
CA MET A 426 16.13 11.72 16.02
C MET A 426 17.58 11.22 16.05
N MET A 427 17.97 10.35 15.13
CA MET A 427 19.35 9.84 15.05
C MET A 427 20.35 10.99 14.88
N HIS A 428 20.06 11.94 14.00
CA HIS A 428 20.94 13.08 13.75
C HIS A 428 21.01 14.05 14.95
N HIS A 429 19.92 14.20 15.69
CA HIS A 429 19.91 15.02 16.90
C HIS A 429 20.80 14.39 18.00
N TYR A 430 20.80 13.07 18.12
CA TYR A 430 21.67 12.34 19.04
C TYR A 430 23.15 12.47 18.67
N ASP A 431 23.49 12.36 17.39
CA ASP A 431 24.87 12.54 16.90
C ASP A 431 25.37 13.97 17.13
N GLY A 432 24.51 14.98 16.97
CA GLY A 432 24.80 16.37 17.27
C GLY A 432 25.12 16.60 18.75
N LEU A 433 24.34 16.00 19.66
CA LEU A 433 24.56 16.08 21.09
C LEU A 433 25.87 15.39 21.53
N MET A 434 26.25 14.30 20.88
CA MET A 434 27.55 13.64 21.12
C MET A 434 28.74 14.47 20.61
N LYS A 435 28.63 15.08 19.41
CA LYS A 435 29.69 15.94 18.84
C LYS A 435 29.88 17.23 19.59
N GLU A 436 28.83 17.83 20.15
CA GLU A 436 28.93 19.04 20.96
C GLU A 436 29.35 18.79 22.40
N GLY A 437 29.68 17.56 22.80
CA GLY A 437 30.18 17.23 24.14
C GLY A 437 29.18 17.42 25.28
N LYS A 438 27.90 17.66 24.96
CA LYS A 438 26.83 17.85 25.97
C LYS A 438 26.49 16.53 26.71
N ILE A 439 26.82 15.38 26.13
CA ILE A 439 26.81 14.09 26.82
C ILE A 439 28.26 13.72 27.11
N LYS A 440 28.78 14.08 28.28
CA LYS A 440 30.08 13.60 28.76
C LYS A 440 30.00 12.09 28.95
N GLY A 441 30.51 11.33 27.99
CA GLY A 441 30.86 9.94 28.22
C GLY A 441 31.87 9.92 29.38
N ARG A 442 31.61 9.06 30.36
CA ARG A 442 32.46 8.90 31.54
C ARG A 442 33.83 8.39 31.06
N THR A 443 34.78 9.31 30.90
CA THR A 443 36.18 8.93 30.79
C THR A 443 36.53 8.12 32.06
N THR A 444 36.81 6.86 31.90
CA THR A 444 37.50 6.03 32.88
C THR A 444 38.82 6.71 33.16
N GLY A 445 38.87 7.51 34.22
CA GLY A 445 40.14 7.98 34.77
C GLY A 445 40.96 6.76 35.09
N SER A 446 42.10 6.62 34.43
CA SER A 446 43.19 5.78 34.88
C SER A 446 43.57 6.25 36.29
N ALA A 447 43.25 5.44 37.28
CA ALA A 447 43.87 5.55 38.59
C ALA A 447 44.95 4.51 38.66
N TYR A 448 46.12 4.99 38.97
CA TYR A 448 47.29 4.25 39.42
C TYR A 448 46.94 3.21 40.43
#